data_0c894180fc8e3f7d59b3803cc5b18ac6
#
_entry.id   0c894180fc8e3f7d59b3803cc5b18ac6
#
_cell.length_a   1.000
_cell.length_b   1.000
_cell.length_c   1.000
_cell.angle_alpha   90.00
_cell.angle_beta   90.00
_cell.angle_gamma   90.00
#
_symmetry.space_group_name_H-M   'P 1'
#
loop_
_entity.id
_entity.type
_entity.pdbx_description
1 polymer ?
#
loop_
_entity_poly.entity_id
_entity_poly.type
_entity_poly.pdbx_seq_one_letter_code
_entity_poly.pdbx_strand_id
1 'polypeptide(L)'
;MKKVKIILVLTLAVSFAIAMCGCGDTGSSDSPMAKASTGTYVGQDNDGVQEFLGIRYGEFTPYKPASDVTTTEEDEIQATEWGANCIQPYDEVEDASKDPCSQDCLFLNVWTKDTETKDKPVIVWIHGGSYIWGGTTDPLYHGGNFVRNLPEGEDCVFVTLNYRLSIMGGLNLSSLDGYTDEYSKSWNLSKLDQTQALKWVNENIEAFGGNTENITIMGHSSGGAAVQMLMADPDSNKYFNRVIENSGVQNQVSMSDELFKENSKKVLQILGVKSVDELVNLTDEQISDKMIEINESVSGIGNRAADGDVISETWWEDLKEGSAKDIDLFIGSVNGEEDWDSTDWDKGPAAAVTDYRPEYNSLKKSKEKYAKTYGRLLPFKQEGIVESYMNEAMKEGQSDVMAIQSLVNDMSATYPSLLAAEAQSKWNDNVYMYYWEYAPDKDEVVEYMGDEAEVSPWNRALHSMDVNFEFGNIEDGYTNQTGDPAKVPMDLVTKMQSAVYNFAKTGNPNNENIPEWKAYNENSQATMVIGLDTKWSCEKNYRGDLMDILKKVRPYGEK
;
A
#
# COMPACT_ATOMS: atom_id res chain seq x y z
N MET A 1 5.03 51.60 18.47
CA MET A 1 3.62 52.02 18.37
C MET A 1 3.19 51.84 16.93
N LYS A 2 2.61 50.73 16.55
CA LYS A 2 1.95 50.52 15.24
C LYS A 2 0.49 50.18 15.51
N LYS A 3 -0.38 50.97 14.86
CA LYS A 3 -1.84 50.97 15.06
C LYS A 3 -2.46 49.70 14.47
N VAL A 4 -3.18 48.97 15.29
CA VAL A 4 -4.08 47.88 14.87
C VAL A 4 -5.35 48.52 14.30
N LYS A 5 -5.70 48.21 13.06
CA LYS A 5 -7.00 48.53 12.48
C LYS A 5 -7.94 47.35 12.69
N ILE A 6 -8.92 47.53 13.52
CA ILE A 6 -10.06 46.65 13.68
C ILE A 6 -11.01 46.90 12.52
N ILE A 7 -11.26 45.92 11.67
CA ILE A 7 -12.33 45.96 10.65
C ILE A 7 -13.51 45.20 11.22
N LEU A 8 -14.58 45.92 11.47
CA LEU A 8 -15.88 45.43 11.88
C LEU A 8 -16.61 44.94 10.61
N VAL A 9 -16.84 43.61 10.49
CA VAL A 9 -17.66 43.04 9.42
C VAL A 9 -19.10 42.91 9.94
N LEU A 10 -20.00 43.71 9.39
CA LEU A 10 -21.44 43.61 9.57
C LEU A 10 -21.95 42.40 8.78
N THR A 11 -22.48 41.42 9.46
CA THR A 11 -23.27 40.32 8.88
C THR A 11 -24.65 40.80 8.49
N LEU A 12 -24.90 40.91 7.19
CA LEU A 12 -26.25 41.11 6.63
C LEU A 12 -26.87 39.72 6.40
N ALA A 13 -27.87 39.36 7.17
CA ALA A 13 -28.71 38.20 6.91
C ALA A 13 -29.65 38.55 5.72
N VAL A 14 -29.44 37.92 4.58
CA VAL A 14 -30.36 37.96 3.45
C VAL A 14 -31.17 36.64 3.46
N SER A 15 -32.43 36.74 3.87
CA SER A 15 -33.39 35.64 3.73
C SER A 15 -33.81 35.54 2.26
N PHE A 16 -33.36 34.46 1.57
CA PHE A 16 -33.87 34.11 0.26
C PHE A 16 -35.07 33.18 0.42
N ALA A 17 -36.25 33.72 0.07
CA ALA A 17 -37.44 32.88 -0.16
C ALA A 17 -37.30 32.25 -1.55
N ILE A 18 -37.09 30.94 -1.58
CA ILE A 18 -37.11 30.16 -2.83
C ILE A 18 -38.57 29.89 -3.17
N ALA A 19 -39.04 30.53 -4.26
CA ALA A 19 -40.29 30.19 -4.88
C ALA A 19 -40.13 28.81 -5.58
N MET A 20 -40.94 27.84 -5.14
CA MET A 20 -41.08 26.56 -5.89
C MET A 20 -41.70 26.85 -7.25
N CYS A 21 -40.92 26.73 -8.32
CA CYS A 21 -41.43 26.42 -9.64
C CYS A 21 -41.20 24.95 -9.88
N GLY A 22 -42.25 24.18 -9.79
CA GLY A 22 -42.25 22.77 -10.18
C GLY A 22 -42.03 22.64 -11.68
N CYS A 23 -40.98 21.96 -12.07
CA CYS A 23 -40.92 21.17 -13.29
C CYS A 23 -40.60 19.76 -12.83
N GLY A 24 -41.56 18.88 -13.05
CA GLY A 24 -41.41 17.49 -12.74
C GLY A 24 -40.36 16.84 -13.65
N ASP A 25 -39.38 16.26 -13.02
CA ASP A 25 -38.73 15.07 -13.57
C ASP A 25 -38.82 14.02 -12.47
N THR A 26 -39.75 13.09 -12.63
CA THR A 26 -39.96 11.96 -11.75
C THR A 26 -38.96 10.86 -12.14
N GLY A 27 -37.70 11.07 -11.86
CA GLY A 27 -36.77 10.01 -11.64
C GLY A 27 -36.61 9.86 -10.12
N SER A 28 -37.31 8.94 -9.49
CA SER A 28 -36.95 8.45 -8.18
C SER A 28 -35.63 7.70 -8.36
N SER A 29 -34.49 8.35 -8.15
CA SER A 29 -33.26 7.62 -7.91
C SER A 29 -33.39 7.04 -6.50
N ASP A 30 -33.96 5.83 -6.40
CA ASP A 30 -33.82 5.06 -5.17
C ASP A 30 -32.32 4.89 -4.94
N SER A 31 -31.84 5.20 -3.74
CA SER A 31 -30.43 5.00 -3.37
C SER A 31 -30.03 3.56 -3.66
N PRO A 32 -28.82 3.30 -4.17
CA PRO A 32 -28.35 1.94 -4.42
C PRO A 32 -28.36 1.15 -3.11
N MET A 33 -28.76 -0.10 -3.17
CA MET A 33 -28.85 -0.97 -2.02
C MET A 33 -28.13 -2.29 -2.28
N ALA A 34 -27.44 -2.80 -1.26
CA ALA A 34 -26.80 -4.10 -1.27
C ALA A 34 -27.23 -4.91 -0.04
N LYS A 35 -27.86 -6.05 -0.25
CA LYS A 35 -28.36 -6.91 0.82
C LYS A 35 -27.37 -8.02 1.11
N ALA A 36 -26.48 -7.81 2.08
CA ALA A 36 -25.48 -8.73 2.56
C ALA A 36 -25.92 -9.47 3.84
N SER A 37 -25.19 -10.49 4.25
CA SER A 37 -25.50 -11.22 5.49
C SER A 37 -25.34 -10.36 6.76
N THR A 38 -24.54 -9.31 6.67
CA THR A 38 -24.18 -8.40 7.77
C THR A 38 -24.93 -7.07 7.75
N GLY A 39 -25.85 -6.86 6.80
CA GLY A 39 -26.64 -5.64 6.70
C GLY A 39 -27.27 -5.44 5.32
N THR A 40 -28.34 -4.64 5.28
CA THR A 40 -28.83 -4.03 4.05
C THR A 40 -28.21 -2.65 3.94
N TYR A 41 -27.15 -2.52 3.12
CA TYR A 41 -26.38 -1.30 2.97
C TYR A 41 -27.04 -0.36 1.97
N VAL A 42 -27.26 0.89 2.38
CA VAL A 42 -27.78 1.96 1.52
C VAL A 42 -26.63 2.87 1.15
N GLY A 43 -26.23 2.84 -0.11
CA GLY A 43 -25.15 3.63 -0.68
C GLY A 43 -25.63 4.91 -1.36
N GLN A 44 -24.75 5.47 -2.17
CA GLN A 44 -25.01 6.65 -3.00
C GLN A 44 -24.51 6.42 -4.43
N ASP A 45 -25.09 7.14 -5.40
CA ASP A 45 -24.56 7.22 -6.75
C ASP A 45 -23.66 8.45 -6.89
N ASN A 46 -22.45 8.23 -7.38
CA ASN A 46 -21.48 9.28 -7.65
C ASN A 46 -21.04 9.20 -9.11
N ASP A 47 -21.72 9.95 -9.95
CA ASP A 47 -21.45 10.06 -11.39
C ASP A 47 -21.42 8.68 -12.09
N GLY A 48 -22.46 7.87 -11.83
CA GLY A 48 -22.67 6.55 -12.45
C GLY A 48 -21.86 5.42 -11.80
N VAL A 49 -21.28 5.66 -10.63
CA VAL A 49 -20.67 4.64 -9.78
C VAL A 49 -21.40 4.60 -8.46
N GLN A 50 -21.88 3.43 -8.09
CA GLN A 50 -22.49 3.18 -6.79
C GLN A 50 -21.38 3.01 -5.75
N GLU A 51 -21.45 3.82 -4.68
CA GLU A 51 -20.49 3.86 -3.58
C GLU A 51 -21.16 3.43 -2.28
N PHE A 52 -20.48 2.55 -1.56
CA PHE A 52 -20.87 2.11 -0.23
C PHE A 52 -19.66 2.31 0.70
N LEU A 53 -19.73 3.34 1.55
CA LEU A 53 -18.60 3.78 2.37
C LEU A 53 -18.80 3.41 3.84
N GLY A 54 -17.70 3.15 4.55
CA GLY A 54 -17.71 2.91 5.99
C GLY A 54 -18.41 1.62 6.44
N ILE A 55 -18.35 0.57 5.63
CA ILE A 55 -18.91 -0.74 5.97
C ILE A 55 -18.02 -1.41 7.02
N ARG A 56 -18.56 -1.77 8.16
CA ARG A 56 -17.86 -2.52 9.20
C ARG A 56 -17.68 -3.98 8.77
N TYR A 57 -16.42 -4.46 8.77
CA TYR A 57 -16.10 -5.85 8.43
C TYR A 57 -15.74 -6.72 9.65
N GLY A 58 -15.54 -6.09 10.82
CA GLY A 58 -15.20 -6.78 12.06
C GLY A 58 -15.52 -5.95 13.30
N GLU A 59 -15.89 -6.62 14.38
CA GLU A 59 -16.07 -5.98 15.67
C GLU A 59 -14.72 -5.75 16.35
N PHE A 60 -14.49 -4.52 16.75
CA PHE A 60 -13.23 -4.12 17.39
C PHE A 60 -13.20 -4.52 18.87
N THR A 61 -12.07 -5.05 19.30
CA THR A 61 -11.71 -5.21 20.71
C THR A 61 -10.22 -4.82 20.86
N PRO A 62 -9.87 -3.94 21.81
CA PRO A 62 -8.49 -3.50 21.98
C PRO A 62 -7.52 -4.67 22.15
N TYR A 63 -6.47 -4.71 21.32
CA TYR A 63 -5.39 -5.71 21.33
C TYR A 63 -5.82 -7.18 21.21
N LYS A 64 -7.04 -7.45 20.76
CA LYS A 64 -7.51 -8.80 20.42
C LYS A 64 -7.85 -8.90 18.94
N PRO A 65 -7.85 -10.11 18.36
CA PRO A 65 -8.38 -10.33 17.02
C PRO A 65 -9.80 -9.78 16.88
N ALA A 66 -10.12 -9.24 15.72
CA ALA A 66 -11.49 -8.86 15.40
C ALA A 66 -12.41 -10.08 15.41
N SER A 67 -13.67 -9.89 15.80
CA SER A 67 -14.71 -10.90 15.66
C SER A 67 -15.67 -10.56 14.51
N ASP A 68 -16.50 -11.53 14.14
CA ASP A 68 -17.50 -11.31 13.10
C ASP A 68 -18.48 -10.20 13.51
N VAL A 69 -18.96 -9.47 12.50
CA VAL A 69 -19.95 -8.40 12.67
C VAL A 69 -21.25 -8.97 13.24
N THR A 70 -21.85 -8.26 14.16
CA THR A 70 -23.07 -8.71 14.88
C THR A 70 -24.38 -8.27 14.24
N THR A 71 -24.35 -7.27 13.33
CA THR A 71 -25.51 -6.87 12.53
C THR A 71 -25.89 -7.95 11.51
N THR A 72 -27.14 -7.94 11.07
CA THR A 72 -27.70 -8.95 10.16
C THR A 72 -28.34 -8.29 8.93
N GLU A 73 -28.76 -9.08 7.95
CA GLU A 73 -29.42 -8.57 6.73
C GLU A 73 -30.70 -7.76 7.00
N GLU A 74 -31.29 -7.88 8.18
CA GLU A 74 -32.49 -7.11 8.59
C GLU A 74 -32.12 -5.68 9.05
N ASP A 75 -30.84 -5.39 9.32
CA ASP A 75 -30.38 -4.08 9.75
C ASP A 75 -30.11 -3.20 8.52
N GLU A 76 -30.85 -2.08 8.40
CA GLU A 76 -30.59 -1.08 7.36
C GLU A 76 -29.49 -0.14 7.82
N ILE A 77 -28.39 -0.10 7.05
CA ILE A 77 -27.16 0.63 7.37
C ILE A 77 -26.89 1.68 6.30
N GLN A 78 -26.78 2.95 6.69
CA GLN A 78 -26.36 4.02 5.80
C GLN A 78 -24.85 3.89 5.56
N ALA A 79 -24.48 3.65 4.30
CA ALA A 79 -23.10 3.46 3.85
C ALA A 79 -22.68 4.60 2.90
N THR A 80 -22.82 5.83 3.36
CA THR A 80 -22.59 7.07 2.59
C THR A 80 -21.48 7.95 3.17
N GLU A 81 -20.90 7.54 4.29
CA GLU A 81 -19.81 8.27 4.94
C GLU A 81 -18.63 7.34 5.25
N TRP A 82 -17.43 7.89 5.19
CA TRP A 82 -16.22 7.13 5.50
C TRP A 82 -16.21 6.64 6.94
N GLY A 83 -15.72 5.43 7.15
CA GLY A 83 -15.33 4.96 8.47
C GLY A 83 -14.05 5.66 8.95
N ALA A 84 -13.81 5.65 10.26
CA ALA A 84 -12.58 6.20 10.82
C ALA A 84 -11.34 5.47 10.28
N ASN A 85 -10.26 6.22 10.00
CA ASN A 85 -8.94 5.67 9.81
C ASN A 85 -8.38 5.12 11.12
N CYS A 86 -7.40 4.25 11.06
CA CYS A 86 -6.74 3.75 12.26
C CYS A 86 -5.84 4.81 12.88
N ILE A 87 -5.70 4.78 14.22
CA ILE A 87 -4.81 5.71 14.93
C ILE A 87 -3.40 5.60 14.37
N GLN A 88 -2.82 6.75 14.08
CA GLN A 88 -1.53 6.93 13.45
C GLN A 88 -0.88 8.24 13.88
N PRO A 89 0.45 8.48 13.64
CA PRO A 89 1.08 9.76 13.93
C PRO A 89 0.49 10.89 13.08
N TYR A 90 -0.01 11.93 13.72
CA TYR A 90 -0.70 13.03 13.03
C TYR A 90 0.21 13.92 12.18
N ASP A 91 1.52 13.96 12.43
CA ASP A 91 2.45 14.81 11.68
C ASP A 91 2.67 14.37 10.23
N GLU A 92 2.31 13.12 9.92
CA GLU A 92 2.49 12.53 8.59
C GLU A 92 1.25 12.72 7.70
N VAL A 93 0.12 13.20 8.26
CA VAL A 93 -1.14 13.43 7.53
C VAL A 93 -1.46 14.92 7.57
N GLU A 94 -1.26 15.63 6.47
CA GLU A 94 -1.42 17.11 6.38
C GLU A 94 -2.79 17.63 6.84
N ASP A 95 -3.81 16.81 6.97
CA ASP A 95 -5.15 17.21 7.37
C ASP A 95 -5.88 16.19 8.27
N ALA A 96 -5.18 15.64 9.26
CA ALA A 96 -5.78 14.76 10.27
C ALA A 96 -7.01 15.38 10.99
N SER A 97 -7.21 16.70 10.87
CA SER A 97 -8.40 17.38 11.38
C SER A 97 -9.66 17.10 10.55
N LYS A 98 -9.51 16.61 9.32
CA LYS A 98 -10.64 16.29 8.43
C LYS A 98 -10.99 14.79 8.47
N ASP A 99 -10.01 13.93 8.74
CA ASP A 99 -10.16 12.48 8.71
C ASP A 99 -10.11 11.91 10.12
N PRO A 100 -11.25 11.52 10.71
CA PRO A 100 -11.28 11.01 12.07
C PRO A 100 -10.46 9.71 12.17
N CYS A 101 -9.51 9.67 13.10
CA CYS A 101 -8.79 8.45 13.46
C CYS A 101 -9.36 7.87 14.75
N SER A 102 -9.49 6.56 14.81
CA SER A 102 -9.97 5.84 15.99
C SER A 102 -9.27 4.49 16.15
N GLN A 103 -9.26 3.97 17.37
CA GLN A 103 -8.92 2.57 17.62
C GLN A 103 -9.91 1.63 16.91
N ASP A 104 -11.18 2.02 16.85
CA ASP A 104 -12.25 1.31 16.14
C ASP A 104 -12.29 1.76 14.68
N CYS A 105 -11.47 1.13 13.85
CA CYS A 105 -11.21 1.51 12.48
C CYS A 105 -11.46 0.39 11.45
N LEU A 106 -12.10 -0.70 11.84
CA LEU A 106 -12.25 -1.90 11.02
C LEU A 106 -13.37 -1.75 9.99
N PHE A 107 -13.15 -0.85 9.02
CA PHE A 107 -14.09 -0.50 7.96
C PHE A 107 -13.49 -0.75 6.58
N LEU A 108 -14.39 -1.02 5.62
CA LEU A 108 -14.08 -1.11 4.19
C LEU A 108 -15.08 -0.27 3.39
N ASN A 109 -14.76 -0.04 2.13
CA ASN A 109 -15.60 0.67 1.18
C ASN A 109 -15.71 -0.13 -0.11
N VAL A 110 -16.83 0.02 -0.82
CA VAL A 110 -17.12 -0.75 -2.05
C VAL A 110 -17.61 0.19 -3.14
N TRP A 111 -17.06 0.03 -4.37
CA TRP A 111 -17.48 0.73 -5.58
C TRP A 111 -17.83 -0.27 -6.68
N THR A 112 -18.90 0.00 -7.41
CA THR A 112 -19.34 -0.78 -8.58
C THR A 112 -20.22 0.08 -9.48
N LYS A 113 -20.36 -0.24 -10.77
CA LYS A 113 -21.32 0.49 -11.63
C LYS A 113 -22.77 0.20 -11.24
N ASP A 114 -23.06 -1.04 -10.82
CA ASP A 114 -24.38 -1.44 -10.32
C ASP A 114 -24.27 -2.68 -9.41
N THR A 115 -25.25 -2.91 -8.55
CA THR A 115 -25.34 -4.10 -7.70
C THR A 115 -26.12 -5.26 -8.33
N GLU A 116 -26.77 -5.05 -9.47
CA GLU A 116 -27.65 -6.02 -10.11
C GLU A 116 -26.88 -7.00 -11.02
N THR A 117 -25.90 -6.49 -11.78
CA THR A 117 -25.02 -7.33 -12.59
C THR A 117 -24.15 -8.17 -11.68
N LYS A 118 -24.11 -9.48 -11.91
CA LYS A 118 -23.40 -10.46 -11.09
C LYS A 118 -22.12 -10.96 -11.78
N ASP A 119 -21.37 -11.77 -11.06
CA ASP A 119 -20.14 -12.43 -11.53
C ASP A 119 -19.00 -11.46 -11.92
N LYS A 120 -18.98 -10.25 -11.34
CA LYS A 120 -17.92 -9.27 -11.59
C LYS A 120 -16.61 -9.68 -10.88
N PRO A 121 -15.44 -9.44 -11.50
CA PRO A 121 -14.18 -9.55 -10.78
C PRO A 121 -14.16 -8.58 -9.59
N VAL A 122 -13.58 -9.03 -8.49
CA VAL A 122 -13.42 -8.23 -7.26
C VAL A 122 -11.96 -7.86 -7.10
N ILE A 123 -11.68 -6.59 -6.86
CA ILE A 123 -10.33 -6.09 -6.52
C ILE A 123 -10.38 -5.54 -5.11
N VAL A 124 -9.49 -6.03 -4.23
CA VAL A 124 -9.41 -5.60 -2.83
C VAL A 124 -8.07 -4.92 -2.59
N TRP A 125 -8.10 -3.63 -2.34
CA TRP A 125 -6.91 -2.83 -2.06
C TRP A 125 -6.53 -2.84 -0.59
N ILE A 126 -5.24 -3.09 -0.33
CA ILE A 126 -4.58 -3.01 0.97
C ILE A 126 -3.53 -1.90 0.90
N HIS A 127 -3.77 -0.78 1.59
CA HIS A 127 -2.91 0.40 1.54
C HIS A 127 -1.53 0.16 2.15
N GLY A 128 -0.56 0.97 1.72
CA GLY A 128 0.78 1.04 2.27
C GLY A 128 0.90 1.93 3.50
N GLY A 129 2.08 2.55 3.67
CA GLY A 129 2.39 3.44 4.80
C GLY A 129 3.17 2.77 5.92
N SER A 130 4.06 1.83 5.58
CA SER A 130 4.99 1.15 6.52
C SER A 130 4.32 0.45 7.71
N TYR A 131 3.02 0.14 7.62
CA TYR A 131 2.15 -0.28 8.72
C TYR A 131 2.03 0.75 9.87
N ILE A 132 2.45 1.99 9.65
CA ILE A 132 2.45 3.06 10.65
C ILE A 132 1.34 4.06 10.37
N TRP A 133 1.08 4.37 9.10
CA TRP A 133 0.13 5.36 8.63
C TRP A 133 -0.61 4.89 7.37
N GLY A 134 -1.55 5.69 6.89
CA GLY A 134 -2.40 5.40 5.74
C GLY A 134 -3.84 5.10 6.12
N GLY A 135 -4.70 5.08 5.13
CA GLY A 135 -6.13 4.81 5.33
C GLY A 135 -6.91 4.93 4.04
N THR A 136 -8.17 4.52 4.09
CA THR A 136 -9.05 4.49 2.91
C THR A 136 -9.67 5.84 2.57
N THR A 137 -9.53 6.85 3.42
CA THR A 137 -9.97 8.22 3.14
C THR A 137 -9.00 8.97 2.24
N ASP A 138 -7.78 8.45 2.05
CA ASP A 138 -6.80 9.03 1.12
C ASP A 138 -7.40 9.04 -0.31
N PRO A 139 -7.53 10.23 -0.94
CA PRO A 139 -8.10 10.36 -2.27
C PRO A 139 -7.39 9.52 -3.34
N LEU A 140 -6.12 9.21 -3.16
CA LEU A 140 -5.37 8.32 -4.06
C LEU A 140 -6.03 6.95 -4.19
N TYR A 141 -6.64 6.44 -3.12
CA TYR A 141 -7.18 5.09 -3.06
C TYR A 141 -8.69 5.00 -3.30
N HIS A 142 -9.34 6.08 -3.72
CA HIS A 142 -10.76 6.04 -4.05
C HIS A 142 -11.01 5.22 -5.32
N GLY A 143 -11.76 4.12 -5.19
CA GLY A 143 -12.02 3.17 -6.29
C GLY A 143 -12.94 3.70 -7.40
N GLY A 144 -13.62 4.84 -7.19
CA GLY A 144 -14.61 5.38 -8.09
C GLY A 144 -14.10 5.64 -9.51
N ASN A 145 -12.91 6.24 -9.64
CA ASN A 145 -12.32 6.52 -10.96
C ASN A 145 -11.87 5.24 -11.67
N PHE A 146 -11.35 4.26 -10.95
CA PHE A 146 -11.04 2.96 -11.55
C PHE A 146 -12.27 2.34 -12.18
N VAL A 147 -13.38 2.23 -11.44
CA VAL A 147 -14.64 1.65 -11.91
C VAL A 147 -15.24 2.46 -13.07
N ARG A 148 -15.24 3.80 -12.95
CA ARG A 148 -15.81 4.72 -13.97
C ARG A 148 -15.08 4.61 -15.31
N ASN A 149 -13.76 4.49 -15.28
CA ASN A 149 -12.91 4.47 -16.47
C ASN A 149 -12.94 3.15 -17.23
N LEU A 150 -13.52 2.09 -16.65
CA LEU A 150 -13.67 0.83 -17.38
C LEU A 150 -14.57 1.01 -18.62
N PRO A 151 -14.24 0.37 -19.76
CA PRO A 151 -15.01 0.45 -20.99
C PRO A 151 -16.49 0.11 -20.80
N GLU A 152 -17.33 0.54 -21.75
CA GLU A 152 -18.75 0.17 -21.76
C GLU A 152 -18.92 -1.36 -21.81
N GLY A 153 -19.73 -1.90 -20.91
CA GLY A 153 -19.95 -3.34 -20.76
C GLY A 153 -18.92 -4.07 -19.90
N GLU A 154 -17.92 -3.35 -19.39
CA GLU A 154 -16.96 -3.83 -18.40
C GLU A 154 -17.27 -3.22 -17.03
N ASP A 155 -17.18 -4.04 -15.97
CA ASP A 155 -17.41 -3.61 -14.58
C ASP A 155 -16.61 -4.49 -13.62
N CYS A 156 -16.36 -3.98 -12.43
CA CYS A 156 -15.79 -4.73 -11.32
C CYS A 156 -16.41 -4.27 -10.01
N VAL A 157 -16.13 -5.01 -8.95
CA VAL A 157 -16.33 -4.54 -7.59
C VAL A 157 -14.97 -4.18 -7.03
N PHE A 158 -14.78 -2.89 -6.73
CA PHE A 158 -13.53 -2.40 -6.13
C PHE A 158 -13.74 -2.18 -4.63
N VAL A 159 -12.83 -2.69 -3.81
CA VAL A 159 -12.91 -2.63 -2.35
C VAL A 159 -11.63 -2.01 -1.80
N THR A 160 -11.74 -1.10 -0.83
CA THR A 160 -10.60 -0.64 -0.01
C THR A 160 -10.88 -0.91 1.46
N LEU A 161 -9.85 -1.20 2.24
CA LEU A 161 -10.03 -1.54 3.64
C LEU A 161 -8.99 -0.86 4.55
N ASN A 162 -9.43 -0.48 5.75
CA ASN A 162 -8.55 -0.10 6.85
C ASN A 162 -8.14 -1.35 7.64
N TYR A 163 -6.98 -1.31 8.28
CA TYR A 163 -6.50 -2.33 9.22
C TYR A 163 -5.67 -1.65 10.31
N ARG A 164 -5.64 -2.22 11.51
CA ARG A 164 -4.91 -1.61 12.63
C ARG A 164 -3.42 -1.42 12.31
N LEU A 165 -2.92 -0.24 12.65
CA LEU A 165 -1.59 0.24 12.34
C LEU A 165 -0.70 0.34 13.58
N SER A 166 0.61 0.45 13.38
CA SER A 166 1.58 0.73 14.42
C SER A 166 1.38 -0.16 15.65
N ILE A 167 1.37 0.42 16.84
CA ILE A 167 1.18 -0.28 18.11
C ILE A 167 -0.20 -0.91 18.28
N MET A 168 -1.22 -0.40 17.55
CA MET A 168 -2.55 -1.01 17.53
C MET A 168 -2.59 -2.27 16.67
N GLY A 169 -1.77 -2.32 15.62
CA GLY A 169 -1.65 -3.44 14.69
C GLY A 169 -0.64 -4.52 15.14
N GLY A 170 0.22 -4.20 16.12
CA GLY A 170 1.19 -5.18 16.63
C GLY A 170 1.93 -4.72 17.88
N LEU A 171 1.68 -5.37 19.01
CA LEU A 171 2.33 -5.09 20.28
C LEU A 171 2.39 -6.35 21.16
N ASN A 172 3.57 -6.66 21.73
CA ASN A 172 3.70 -7.75 22.69
C ASN A 172 3.31 -7.29 24.09
N LEU A 173 2.27 -7.88 24.65
CA LEU A 173 1.71 -7.54 25.96
C LEU A 173 2.19 -8.44 27.09
N SER A 174 3.02 -9.45 26.83
CA SER A 174 3.40 -10.48 27.80
C SER A 174 4.12 -9.97 29.05
N SER A 175 4.60 -8.73 29.04
CA SER A 175 5.26 -8.09 30.19
C SER A 175 4.33 -7.32 31.11
N LEU A 176 3.05 -7.18 30.77
CA LEU A 176 2.06 -6.43 31.56
C LEU A 176 1.39 -7.30 32.63
N ASP A 177 1.09 -6.70 33.75
CA ASP A 177 0.23 -7.34 34.76
C ASP A 177 -1.16 -7.58 34.17
N GLY A 178 -1.74 -8.75 34.47
CA GLY A 178 -3.05 -9.13 33.91
C GLY A 178 -3.02 -9.67 32.48
N TYR A 179 -1.84 -9.92 31.88
CA TYR A 179 -1.73 -10.63 30.61
C TYR A 179 -2.33 -12.05 30.72
N THR A 180 -3.11 -12.42 29.68
CA THR A 180 -3.67 -13.77 29.50
C THR A 180 -3.50 -14.21 28.06
N ASP A 181 -3.72 -15.49 27.76
CA ASP A 181 -3.60 -16.06 26.41
C ASP A 181 -4.60 -15.45 25.41
N GLU A 182 -5.62 -14.75 25.86
CA GLU A 182 -6.53 -13.98 24.98
C GLU A 182 -5.82 -12.87 24.20
N TYR A 183 -4.66 -12.42 24.67
CA TYR A 183 -3.82 -11.41 24.04
C TYR A 183 -2.61 -12.00 23.30
N SER A 184 -2.51 -13.33 23.20
CA SER A 184 -1.35 -13.99 22.56
C SER A 184 -1.15 -13.56 21.12
N LYS A 185 -2.24 -13.24 20.40
CA LYS A 185 -2.21 -12.81 18.99
C LYS A 185 -2.02 -11.30 18.80
N SER A 186 -1.81 -10.52 19.87
CA SER A 186 -1.64 -9.05 19.81
C SER A 186 -0.39 -8.59 19.02
N TRP A 187 0.48 -9.50 18.63
CA TRP A 187 1.70 -9.21 17.88
C TRP A 187 1.43 -8.84 16.41
N ASN A 188 0.41 -9.44 15.80
CA ASN A 188 0.15 -9.38 14.36
C ASN A 188 -1.32 -9.12 14.03
N LEU A 189 -1.95 -8.17 14.74
CA LEU A 189 -3.37 -7.84 14.53
C LEU A 189 -3.62 -7.23 13.15
N SER A 190 -2.68 -6.48 12.57
CA SER A 190 -2.82 -5.97 11.20
C SER A 190 -3.10 -7.08 10.19
N LYS A 191 -2.35 -8.19 10.26
CA LYS A 191 -2.54 -9.34 9.37
C LYS A 191 -3.88 -10.03 9.63
N LEU A 192 -4.27 -10.14 10.91
CA LEU A 192 -5.56 -10.75 11.29
C LEU A 192 -6.75 -9.88 10.84
N ASP A 193 -6.63 -8.56 10.92
CA ASP A 193 -7.64 -7.63 10.42
C ASP A 193 -7.81 -7.75 8.90
N GLN A 194 -6.69 -7.80 8.17
CA GLN A 194 -6.70 -8.02 6.71
C GLN A 194 -7.37 -9.36 6.36
N THR A 195 -7.04 -10.44 7.09
CA THR A 195 -7.68 -11.75 6.90
C THR A 195 -9.18 -11.69 7.22
N GLN A 196 -9.60 -10.98 8.27
CA GLN A 196 -11.00 -10.79 8.64
C GLN A 196 -11.77 -10.00 7.56
N ALA A 197 -11.14 -8.96 6.99
CA ALA A 197 -11.75 -8.21 5.89
C ALA A 197 -11.92 -9.08 4.64
N LEU A 198 -10.93 -9.89 4.29
CA LEU A 198 -11.03 -10.84 3.16
C LEU A 198 -12.10 -11.91 3.39
N LYS A 199 -12.24 -12.39 4.62
CA LYS A 199 -13.35 -13.27 5.01
C LYS A 199 -14.69 -12.58 4.77
N TRP A 200 -14.84 -11.34 5.26
CA TRP A 200 -16.07 -10.56 5.06
C TRP A 200 -16.38 -10.36 3.57
N VAL A 201 -15.38 -10.00 2.76
CA VAL A 201 -15.52 -9.85 1.31
C VAL A 201 -16.00 -11.15 0.69
N ASN A 202 -15.35 -12.28 0.98
CA ASN A 202 -15.73 -13.58 0.45
C ASN A 202 -17.17 -13.98 0.81
N GLU A 203 -17.65 -13.62 2.01
CA GLU A 203 -18.99 -13.96 2.50
C GLU A 203 -20.09 -13.01 2.00
N ASN A 204 -19.76 -11.76 1.58
CA ASN A 204 -20.76 -10.72 1.37
C ASN A 204 -20.71 -10.03 0.00
N ILE A 205 -19.63 -10.14 -0.77
CA ILE A 205 -19.41 -9.31 -1.96
C ILE A 205 -20.38 -9.61 -3.11
N GLU A 206 -21.05 -10.75 -3.11
CA GLU A 206 -22.13 -11.08 -4.06
C GLU A 206 -23.31 -10.11 -3.97
N ALA A 207 -23.55 -9.51 -2.78
CA ALA A 207 -24.57 -8.48 -2.61
C ALA A 207 -24.30 -7.24 -3.46
N PHE A 208 -23.03 -6.96 -3.75
CA PHE A 208 -22.54 -5.84 -4.55
C PHE A 208 -22.26 -6.22 -6.02
N GLY A 209 -22.61 -7.45 -6.41
CA GLY A 209 -22.40 -7.97 -7.76
C GLY A 209 -21.08 -8.69 -7.99
N GLY A 210 -20.20 -8.81 -6.97
CA GLY A 210 -18.92 -9.48 -7.07
C GLY A 210 -19.02 -11.00 -7.15
N ASN A 211 -17.97 -11.63 -7.68
CA ASN A 211 -17.80 -13.08 -7.74
C ASN A 211 -16.78 -13.53 -6.70
N THR A 212 -17.21 -14.32 -5.71
CA THR A 212 -16.38 -14.86 -4.64
C THR A 212 -15.30 -15.83 -5.12
N GLU A 213 -15.49 -16.42 -6.30
CA GLU A 213 -14.49 -17.28 -6.95
C GLU A 213 -13.51 -16.48 -7.83
N ASN A 214 -13.60 -15.15 -7.84
CA ASN A 214 -12.76 -14.27 -8.66
C ASN A 214 -12.34 -13.00 -7.91
N ILE A 215 -11.60 -13.20 -6.80
CA ILE A 215 -11.09 -12.13 -5.94
C ILE A 215 -9.59 -11.95 -6.18
N THR A 216 -9.20 -10.71 -6.44
CA THR A 216 -7.81 -10.27 -6.54
C THR A 216 -7.50 -9.34 -5.38
N ILE A 217 -6.48 -9.64 -4.59
CA ILE A 217 -5.95 -8.69 -3.61
C ILE A 217 -4.82 -7.88 -4.24
N MET A 218 -4.78 -6.59 -3.94
CA MET A 218 -3.83 -5.64 -4.50
C MET A 218 -3.24 -4.79 -3.38
N GLY A 219 -1.93 -4.54 -3.40
CA GLY A 219 -1.31 -3.71 -2.37
C GLY A 219 0.01 -3.11 -2.79
N HIS A 220 0.32 -1.95 -2.23
CA HIS A 220 1.53 -1.20 -2.50
C HIS A 220 2.38 -1.04 -1.24
N SER A 221 3.73 -1.04 -1.39
CA SER A 221 4.65 -0.81 -0.27
C SER A 221 4.43 -1.84 0.85
N SER A 222 4.15 -1.41 2.08
CA SER A 222 3.78 -2.33 3.17
C SER A 222 2.49 -3.09 2.88
N GLY A 223 1.55 -2.54 2.10
CA GLY A 223 0.40 -3.27 1.56
C GLY A 223 0.82 -4.36 0.56
N GLY A 224 1.85 -4.10 -0.25
CA GLY A 224 2.49 -5.10 -1.11
C GLY A 224 3.12 -6.23 -0.29
N ALA A 225 3.85 -5.90 0.79
CA ALA A 225 4.35 -6.90 1.73
C ALA A 225 3.21 -7.67 2.41
N ALA A 226 2.09 -7.02 2.71
CA ALA A 226 0.92 -7.66 3.28
C ALA A 226 0.32 -8.70 2.32
N VAL A 227 0.13 -8.36 1.04
CA VAL A 227 -0.45 -9.31 0.07
C VAL A 227 0.46 -10.51 -0.16
N GLN A 228 1.79 -10.36 -0.08
CA GLN A 228 2.72 -11.50 -0.10
C GLN A 228 2.56 -12.42 1.12
N MET A 229 2.44 -11.84 2.32
CA MET A 229 2.20 -12.64 3.54
C MET A 229 0.88 -13.38 3.50
N LEU A 230 -0.19 -12.70 3.07
CA LEU A 230 -1.51 -13.30 2.91
C LEU A 230 -1.50 -14.41 1.87
N MET A 231 -0.74 -14.22 0.77
CA MET A 231 -0.55 -15.22 -0.28
C MET A 231 0.16 -16.47 0.24
N ALA A 232 1.18 -16.31 1.09
CA ALA A 232 1.92 -17.45 1.65
C ALA A 232 1.13 -18.24 2.72
N ASP A 233 0.11 -17.62 3.35
CA ASP A 233 -0.62 -18.18 4.47
C ASP A 233 -1.89 -18.94 4.05
N PRO A 234 -1.98 -20.26 4.30
CA PRO A 234 -3.15 -21.08 3.93
C PRO A 234 -4.46 -20.64 4.60
N ASP A 235 -4.41 -19.96 5.73
CA ASP A 235 -5.60 -19.47 6.42
C ASP A 235 -6.18 -18.21 5.76
N SER A 236 -5.38 -17.48 5.02
CA SER A 236 -5.76 -16.27 4.31
C SER A 236 -5.98 -16.51 2.81
N ASN A 237 -5.11 -17.29 2.15
CA ASN A 237 -5.10 -17.44 0.69
C ASN A 237 -6.30 -18.21 0.11
N LYS A 238 -7.10 -18.83 0.95
CA LYS A 238 -8.39 -19.46 0.56
C LYS A 238 -9.49 -18.44 0.20
N TYR A 239 -9.29 -17.14 0.47
CA TYR A 239 -10.28 -16.10 0.24
C TYR A 239 -10.05 -15.31 -1.05
N PHE A 240 -8.99 -15.61 -1.81
CA PHE A 240 -8.69 -14.93 -3.07
C PHE A 240 -7.96 -15.86 -4.06
N ASN A 241 -7.90 -15.43 -5.32
CA ASN A 241 -7.34 -16.23 -6.41
C ASN A 241 -6.10 -15.59 -7.03
N ARG A 242 -5.92 -14.26 -6.85
CA ARG A 242 -4.86 -13.49 -7.50
C ARG A 242 -4.28 -12.44 -6.56
N VAL A 243 -3.04 -12.09 -6.85
CA VAL A 243 -2.30 -11.04 -6.14
C VAL A 243 -1.72 -10.06 -7.14
N ILE A 244 -1.91 -8.76 -6.86
CA ILE A 244 -1.17 -7.66 -7.48
C ILE A 244 -0.31 -7.04 -6.40
N GLU A 245 1.00 -7.08 -6.59
CA GLU A 245 1.97 -6.55 -5.65
C GLU A 245 2.77 -5.42 -6.28
N ASN A 246 2.66 -4.23 -5.73
CA ASN A 246 3.36 -3.05 -6.18
C ASN A 246 4.42 -2.65 -5.15
N SER A 247 5.69 -2.73 -5.53
CA SER A 247 6.82 -2.29 -4.68
C SER A 247 6.76 -2.84 -3.24
N GLY A 248 6.37 -4.12 -3.10
CA GLY A 248 6.24 -4.79 -1.81
C GLY A 248 7.60 -4.95 -1.13
N VAL A 249 7.72 -4.49 0.11
CA VAL A 249 8.97 -4.52 0.87
C VAL A 249 9.00 -5.76 1.76
N GLN A 250 9.62 -6.84 1.31
CA GLN A 250 9.76 -8.10 2.08
C GLN A 250 10.37 -7.89 3.48
N ASN A 251 11.16 -6.85 3.65
CA ASN A 251 11.89 -6.59 4.88
C ASN A 251 11.02 -6.23 6.10
N GLN A 252 9.77 -5.83 5.89
CA GLN A 252 8.88 -5.41 6.98
C GLN A 252 8.34 -6.56 7.83
N VAL A 253 8.62 -7.82 7.44
CA VAL A 253 8.16 -9.04 8.14
C VAL A 253 9.30 -9.75 8.90
N SER A 254 10.48 -9.15 9.00
CA SER A 254 11.69 -9.86 9.45
C SER A 254 12.24 -9.42 10.81
N MET A 255 11.41 -8.83 11.67
CA MET A 255 11.85 -8.48 13.02
C MET A 255 11.99 -9.75 13.86
N SER A 256 13.15 -9.91 14.57
CA SER A 256 13.29 -11.01 15.50
C SER A 256 12.39 -10.84 16.72
N ASP A 257 11.96 -11.95 17.30
CA ASP A 257 11.13 -11.98 18.51
C ASP A 257 11.71 -11.16 19.66
N GLU A 258 13.04 -11.27 19.88
CA GLU A 258 13.70 -10.53 20.94
C GLU A 258 13.60 -9.03 20.72
N LEU A 259 13.86 -8.57 19.49
CA LEU A 259 13.77 -7.15 19.14
C LEU A 259 12.32 -6.64 19.23
N PHE A 260 11.36 -7.44 18.76
CA PHE A 260 9.93 -7.09 18.86
C PHE A 260 9.49 -6.96 20.32
N LYS A 261 9.89 -7.90 21.19
CA LYS A 261 9.63 -7.84 22.63
C LYS A 261 10.32 -6.64 23.31
N GLU A 262 11.55 -6.33 22.92
CA GLU A 262 12.27 -5.16 23.44
C GLU A 262 11.59 -3.86 23.03
N ASN A 263 11.21 -3.72 21.76
CA ASN A 263 10.49 -2.57 21.23
C ASN A 263 9.14 -2.40 21.93
N SER A 264 8.38 -3.49 22.08
CA SER A 264 7.10 -3.46 22.79
C SER A 264 7.24 -2.96 24.23
N LYS A 265 8.28 -3.37 24.95
CA LYS A 265 8.56 -2.85 26.31
C LYS A 265 8.83 -1.35 26.29
N LYS A 266 9.58 -0.83 25.32
CA LYS A 266 9.83 0.62 25.19
C LYS A 266 8.53 1.37 24.94
N VAL A 267 7.68 0.87 24.04
CA VAL A 267 6.34 1.42 23.76
C VAL A 267 5.51 1.50 25.04
N LEU A 268 5.39 0.40 25.78
CA LEU A 268 4.61 0.35 27.01
C LEU A 268 5.14 1.32 28.09
N GLN A 269 6.46 1.55 28.14
CA GLN A 269 7.06 2.56 29.01
C GLN A 269 6.70 3.98 28.59
N ILE A 270 6.69 4.30 27.28
CA ILE A 270 6.31 5.61 26.76
C ILE A 270 4.82 5.87 27.02
N LEU A 271 3.96 4.85 26.84
CA LEU A 271 2.53 4.93 27.18
C LEU A 271 2.30 5.06 28.70
N GLY A 272 3.28 4.70 29.53
CA GLY A 272 3.19 4.80 30.99
C GLY A 272 2.31 3.74 31.65
N VAL A 273 1.98 2.65 30.94
CA VAL A 273 1.09 1.57 31.40
C VAL A 273 1.87 0.41 32.01
N LYS A 274 1.26 -0.24 33.01
CA LYS A 274 1.85 -1.39 33.73
C LYS A 274 0.99 -2.64 33.69
N SER A 275 -0.28 -2.50 33.33
CA SER A 275 -1.21 -3.61 33.21
C SER A 275 -1.98 -3.55 31.92
N VAL A 276 -2.53 -4.70 31.51
CA VAL A 276 -3.41 -4.79 30.33
C VAL A 276 -4.64 -3.91 30.53
N ASP A 277 -5.20 -3.86 31.75
CA ASP A 277 -6.37 -3.03 32.06
C ASP A 277 -6.09 -1.53 31.84
N GLU A 278 -4.90 -1.04 32.24
CA GLU A 278 -4.50 0.34 31.97
C GLU A 278 -4.38 0.60 30.46
N LEU A 279 -3.79 -0.34 29.70
CA LEU A 279 -3.58 -0.20 28.25
C LEU A 279 -4.90 -0.17 27.48
N VAL A 280 -5.81 -1.12 27.73
CA VAL A 280 -7.07 -1.25 26.98
C VAL A 280 -8.06 -0.13 27.27
N ASN A 281 -7.85 0.62 28.36
CA ASN A 281 -8.66 1.78 28.75
C ASN A 281 -8.08 3.12 28.32
N LEU A 282 -6.95 3.14 27.57
CA LEU A 282 -6.46 4.38 26.97
C LEU A 282 -7.45 4.89 25.92
N THR A 283 -7.70 6.20 25.93
CA THR A 283 -8.52 6.85 24.89
C THR A 283 -7.72 7.05 23.60
N ASP A 284 -8.42 7.28 22.49
CA ASP A 284 -7.81 7.59 21.18
C ASP A 284 -6.84 8.79 21.30
N GLU A 285 -7.23 9.86 22.01
CA GLU A 285 -6.40 11.03 22.27
C GLU A 285 -5.12 10.67 23.05
N GLN A 286 -5.23 9.84 24.11
CA GLN A 286 -4.06 9.43 24.92
C GLN A 286 -3.05 8.61 24.12
N ILE A 287 -3.53 7.79 23.18
CA ILE A 287 -2.67 7.01 22.29
C ILE A 287 -2.05 7.94 21.24
N SER A 288 -2.86 8.76 20.57
CA SER A 288 -2.41 9.69 19.53
C SER A 288 -1.32 10.65 20.03
N ASP A 289 -1.48 11.21 21.24
CA ASP A 289 -0.50 12.09 21.87
C ASP A 289 0.88 11.44 22.05
N LYS A 290 0.95 10.10 22.04
CA LYS A 290 2.18 9.34 22.21
C LYS A 290 2.76 8.77 20.91
N MET A 291 1.99 8.78 19.84
CA MET A 291 2.40 8.11 18.60
C MET A 291 3.66 8.72 17.99
N ILE A 292 3.81 10.04 18.02
CA ILE A 292 5.01 10.73 17.53
C ILE A 292 6.23 10.32 18.34
N GLU A 293 6.15 10.42 19.70
CA GLU A 293 7.24 10.03 20.59
C GLU A 293 7.64 8.56 20.39
N ILE A 294 6.65 7.68 20.18
CA ILE A 294 6.86 6.26 19.91
C ILE A 294 7.57 6.07 18.56
N ASN A 295 7.08 6.70 17.50
CA ASN A 295 7.65 6.58 16.16
C ASN A 295 9.11 7.06 16.09
N GLU A 296 9.43 8.18 16.75
CA GLU A 296 10.78 8.71 16.82
C GLU A 296 11.73 7.86 17.68
N SER A 297 11.21 7.24 18.75
CA SER A 297 12.02 6.56 19.77
C SER A 297 12.19 5.07 19.54
N VAL A 298 11.30 4.43 18.76
CA VAL A 298 11.26 2.97 18.56
C VAL A 298 11.42 2.61 17.10
N SER A 299 12.63 2.24 16.72
CA SER A 299 12.91 1.88 15.32
C SER A 299 12.12 0.66 14.86
N GLY A 300 11.50 0.76 13.68
CA GLY A 300 10.78 -0.35 13.06
C GLY A 300 9.46 -0.71 13.73
N ILE A 301 8.78 0.28 14.32
CA ILE A 301 7.51 0.09 15.02
C ILE A 301 6.41 -0.52 14.12
N GLY A 302 6.46 -0.26 12.82
CA GLY A 302 5.55 -0.86 11.84
C GLY A 302 5.91 -2.29 11.43
N ASN A 303 7.14 -2.76 11.72
CA ASN A 303 7.57 -4.09 11.30
C ASN A 303 6.82 -5.19 12.05
N ARG A 304 6.61 -6.31 11.38
CA ARG A 304 5.93 -7.50 11.91
C ARG A 304 6.97 -8.55 12.30
N ALA A 305 6.63 -9.36 13.30
CA ALA A 305 7.43 -10.51 13.71
C ALA A 305 6.80 -11.80 13.17
N ALA A 306 7.60 -12.68 12.62
CA ALA A 306 7.18 -14.04 12.30
C ALA A 306 7.12 -14.85 13.61
N ASP A 307 5.95 -14.83 14.27
CA ASP A 307 5.74 -15.36 15.63
C ASP A 307 5.44 -16.87 15.66
N GLY A 308 5.37 -17.49 14.49
CA GLY A 308 5.09 -18.94 14.34
C GLY A 308 3.63 -19.32 14.57
N ASP A 309 2.75 -18.39 14.96
CA ASP A 309 1.31 -18.59 15.16
C ASP A 309 0.49 -17.84 14.09
N VAL A 310 0.60 -16.52 14.02
CA VAL A 310 -0.13 -15.69 13.04
C VAL A 310 0.67 -15.53 11.75
N ILE A 311 1.98 -15.40 11.86
CA ILE A 311 2.90 -15.34 10.72
C ILE A 311 3.90 -16.48 10.88
N SER A 312 3.93 -17.40 9.90
CA SER A 312 4.87 -18.52 9.88
C SER A 312 6.31 -18.02 9.93
N GLU A 313 7.16 -18.65 10.77
CA GLU A 313 8.59 -18.38 10.77
C GLU A 313 9.28 -18.74 9.44
N THR A 314 8.63 -19.58 8.64
CA THR A 314 9.10 -20.09 7.35
C THR A 314 8.26 -19.58 6.17
N TRP A 315 7.46 -18.52 6.35
CA TRP A 315 6.51 -18.03 5.33
C TRP A 315 7.14 -17.85 3.93
N TRP A 316 8.41 -17.41 3.88
CA TRP A 316 9.11 -17.25 2.62
C TRP A 316 9.55 -18.58 1.99
N GLU A 317 10.00 -19.52 2.81
CA GLU A 317 10.30 -20.89 2.39
C GLU A 317 9.02 -21.60 1.95
N ASP A 318 7.93 -21.42 2.69
CA ASP A 318 6.61 -21.98 2.38
C ASP A 318 6.13 -21.50 0.99
N LEU A 319 6.32 -20.20 0.68
CA LEU A 319 6.03 -19.64 -0.64
C LEU A 319 6.89 -20.29 -1.74
N LYS A 320 8.20 -20.42 -1.52
CA LYS A 320 9.12 -21.11 -2.45
C LYS A 320 8.77 -22.58 -2.66
N GLU A 321 8.16 -23.21 -1.69
CA GLU A 321 7.71 -24.61 -1.73
C GLU A 321 6.28 -24.78 -2.26
N GLY A 322 5.63 -23.67 -2.69
CA GLY A 322 4.36 -23.70 -3.40
C GLY A 322 3.11 -23.61 -2.51
N SER A 323 3.20 -22.99 -1.33
CA SER A 323 2.02 -22.72 -0.48
C SER A 323 0.95 -21.91 -1.21
N ALA A 324 1.35 -21.12 -2.21
CA ALA A 324 0.49 -20.28 -3.04
C ALA A 324 0.38 -20.77 -4.51
N LYS A 325 0.61 -22.04 -4.80
CA LYS A 325 0.71 -22.57 -6.19
C LYS A 325 -0.49 -22.26 -7.07
N ASP A 326 -1.67 -22.10 -6.48
CA ASP A 326 -2.92 -21.87 -7.19
C ASP A 326 -3.28 -20.37 -7.31
N ILE A 327 -2.36 -19.46 -6.91
CA ILE A 327 -2.54 -18.01 -6.91
C ILE A 327 -1.77 -17.39 -8.09
N ASP A 328 -2.48 -16.66 -8.97
CA ASP A 328 -1.85 -15.88 -10.04
C ASP A 328 -1.16 -14.63 -9.46
N LEU A 329 -0.02 -14.22 -10.04
CA LEU A 329 0.78 -13.11 -9.52
C LEU A 329 1.08 -12.05 -10.60
N PHE A 330 0.74 -10.80 -10.31
CA PHE A 330 1.17 -9.61 -11.03
C PHE A 330 2.02 -8.78 -10.08
N ILE A 331 3.28 -8.52 -10.42
CA ILE A 331 4.25 -7.97 -9.49
C ILE A 331 5.20 -6.99 -10.17
N GLY A 332 5.55 -5.92 -9.48
CA GLY A 332 6.54 -4.99 -10.02
C GLY A 332 7.00 -3.92 -9.04
N SER A 333 7.77 -2.99 -9.57
CA SER A 333 8.38 -1.91 -8.83
C SER A 333 8.64 -0.69 -9.72
N VAL A 334 8.91 0.45 -9.10
CA VAL A 334 9.35 1.67 -9.78
C VAL A 334 10.87 1.78 -9.77
N ASN A 335 11.45 2.70 -10.57
CA ASN A 335 12.91 2.83 -10.70
C ASN A 335 13.54 3.81 -9.70
N GLY A 336 12.75 4.51 -8.89
CA GLY A 336 13.18 5.51 -7.89
C GLY A 336 12.60 5.28 -6.50
N GLU A 337 12.49 4.03 -6.06
CA GLU A 337 11.85 3.60 -4.81
C GLU A 337 12.24 4.39 -3.55
N GLU A 338 13.52 4.76 -3.46
CA GLU A 338 14.10 5.46 -2.30
C GLU A 338 14.59 6.86 -2.66
N ASP A 339 14.19 7.38 -3.84
CA ASP A 339 14.71 8.67 -4.32
C ASP A 339 14.02 9.86 -3.65
N TRP A 340 12.88 9.68 -2.99
CA TRP A 340 12.13 10.75 -2.33
C TRP A 340 12.77 11.28 -1.04
N ASP A 341 13.63 10.51 -0.38
CA ASP A 341 14.52 11.05 0.66
C ASP A 341 15.44 12.17 0.14
N SER A 342 15.34 12.44 -1.16
CA SER A 342 16.10 13.47 -1.87
C SER A 342 15.65 14.91 -1.61
N THR A 343 14.47 15.16 -1.06
CA THR A 343 13.98 16.52 -0.78
C THR A 343 14.80 17.26 0.29
N ASP A 344 15.55 16.54 1.14
CA ASP A 344 16.51 17.13 2.08
C ASP A 344 17.96 17.07 1.54
N TRP A 345 18.13 17.35 0.23
CA TRP A 345 19.41 17.25 -0.51
C TRP A 345 20.51 18.12 0.08
N ASP A 346 20.20 19.18 0.80
CA ASP A 346 21.19 19.95 1.57
C ASP A 346 21.68 19.21 2.83
N LYS A 347 20.98 18.12 3.25
CA LYS A 347 21.29 17.37 4.49
C LYS A 347 21.06 15.85 4.38
N GLY A 348 20.35 15.35 3.36
CA GLY A 348 19.87 13.99 3.22
C GLY A 348 20.78 13.02 2.46
N PRO A 349 20.25 12.05 1.71
CA PRO A 349 21.01 11.02 0.99
C PRO A 349 22.05 11.56 0.02
N ALA A 350 21.85 12.75 -0.58
CA ALA A 350 22.89 13.39 -1.38
C ALA A 350 24.11 13.79 -0.54
N ALA A 351 23.91 14.25 0.71
CA ALA A 351 25.03 14.43 1.64
C ALA A 351 25.63 13.08 2.02
N ALA A 352 24.80 12.05 2.20
CA ALA A 352 25.27 10.68 2.38
C ALA A 352 26.04 10.21 1.14
N VAL A 353 25.50 10.42 -0.06
CA VAL A 353 26.12 10.01 -1.32
C VAL A 353 27.33 10.89 -1.68
N THR A 354 27.32 12.20 -1.42
CA THR A 354 28.51 13.06 -1.55
C THR A 354 29.59 12.73 -0.54
N ASP A 355 29.24 12.26 0.65
CA ASP A 355 30.18 11.70 1.63
C ASP A 355 30.82 10.38 1.15
N TYR A 356 30.19 9.65 0.23
CA TYR A 356 30.70 8.41 -0.35
C TYR A 356 31.68 8.65 -1.53
N ARG A 357 31.58 9.79 -2.22
CA ARG A 357 32.40 10.12 -3.39
C ARG A 357 33.90 10.09 -3.19
N PRO A 358 34.46 10.64 -2.11
CA PRO A 358 35.92 10.62 -1.91
C PRO A 358 36.46 9.26 -1.51
N GLU A 359 35.60 8.38 -1.03
CA GLU A 359 35.97 7.16 -0.34
C GLU A 359 35.29 5.91 -0.92
N TYR A 360 34.95 5.95 -2.20
CA TYR A 360 34.53 4.76 -2.96
C TYR A 360 35.48 3.57 -2.70
N ASN A 361 36.74 3.85 -2.42
CA ASN A 361 37.74 2.87 -2.03
C ASN A 361 37.76 2.53 -0.52
N SER A 362 36.96 3.21 0.31
CA SER A 362 36.81 2.87 1.75
C SER A 362 35.39 2.44 2.08
N LEU A 363 34.87 1.47 1.36
CA LEU A 363 33.60 0.78 1.57
C LEU A 363 33.28 0.44 3.03
N LYS A 364 34.27 0.43 3.90
CA LYS A 364 34.08 0.08 5.31
C LYS A 364 33.33 1.13 6.11
N LYS A 365 33.60 2.42 5.90
CA LYS A 365 32.86 3.53 6.54
C LYS A 365 31.49 3.70 5.92
N SER A 366 31.39 3.52 4.60
CA SER A 366 30.15 3.52 3.87
C SER A 366 29.23 2.41 4.37
N LYS A 367 29.73 1.18 4.51
CA LYS A 367 28.99 0.04 5.06
C LYS A 367 28.39 0.34 6.46
N GLU A 368 29.15 0.99 7.36
CA GLU A 368 28.68 1.28 8.72
C GLU A 368 27.60 2.38 8.71
N LYS A 369 27.75 3.42 7.91
CA LYS A 369 26.77 4.52 7.81
C LYS A 369 25.52 4.04 7.08
N TYR A 370 25.68 3.31 5.99
CA TYR A 370 24.60 2.72 5.21
C TYR A 370 23.80 1.69 6.03
N ALA A 371 24.48 0.78 6.73
CA ALA A 371 23.84 -0.17 7.63
C ALA A 371 23.09 0.52 8.78
N LYS A 372 23.43 1.75 9.13
CA LYS A 372 22.71 2.52 10.14
C LYS A 372 21.47 3.22 9.59
N THR A 373 21.53 3.70 8.36
CA THR A 373 20.43 4.41 7.68
C THR A 373 19.46 3.43 6.98
N TYR A 374 20.01 2.44 6.30
CA TYR A 374 19.28 1.44 5.52
C TYR A 374 19.54 0.01 6.02
N GLY A 375 19.91 -0.15 7.26
CA GLY A 375 20.43 -1.42 7.86
C GLY A 375 19.48 -2.60 7.78
N ARG A 376 18.26 -2.38 7.31
CA ARG A 376 17.27 -3.40 6.99
C ARG A 376 17.42 -3.94 5.57
N LEU A 377 18.00 -3.14 4.64
CA LEU A 377 17.96 -3.42 3.21
C LEU A 377 19.21 -4.16 2.69
N LEU A 378 20.33 -4.13 3.42
CA LEU A 378 21.59 -4.62 2.86
C LEU A 378 22.33 -5.56 3.82
N PRO A 379 22.13 -6.87 3.75
CA PRO A 379 22.96 -7.84 4.45
C PRO A 379 24.34 -7.94 3.81
N PHE A 380 25.14 -6.86 3.84
CA PHE A 380 26.49 -6.82 3.28
C PHE A 380 27.47 -7.71 4.05
N LYS A 381 27.26 -9.02 4.02
CA LYS A 381 28.26 -9.97 4.49
C LYS A 381 29.29 -10.36 3.42
N GLN A 382 29.02 -10.01 2.15
CA GLN A 382 29.90 -10.37 1.03
C GLN A 382 30.68 -9.15 0.56
N GLU A 383 32.00 -9.22 0.64
CA GLU A 383 32.91 -8.21 0.09
C GLU A 383 32.78 -8.15 -1.43
N GLY A 384 32.75 -6.94 -1.99
CA GLY A 384 32.81 -6.71 -3.43
C GLY A 384 31.48 -6.66 -4.17
N ILE A 385 30.32 -6.92 -3.54
CA ILE A 385 28.99 -6.85 -4.19
C ILE A 385 28.67 -5.42 -4.63
N VAL A 386 28.79 -4.45 -3.71
CA VAL A 386 28.52 -3.03 -3.99
C VAL A 386 29.41 -2.54 -5.13
N GLU A 387 30.71 -2.86 -5.08
CA GLU A 387 31.66 -2.48 -6.13
C GLU A 387 31.32 -3.13 -7.49
N SER A 388 30.95 -4.41 -7.47
CA SER A 388 30.56 -5.12 -8.69
C SER A 388 29.28 -4.53 -9.30
N TYR A 389 28.27 -4.25 -8.48
CA TYR A 389 27.02 -3.62 -8.92
C TYR A 389 27.27 -2.23 -9.51
N MET A 390 28.02 -1.37 -8.79
CA MET A 390 28.33 -0.02 -9.26
C MET A 390 29.11 -0.03 -10.57
N ASN A 391 30.10 -0.93 -10.69
CA ASN A 391 30.87 -1.06 -11.92
C ASN A 391 29.98 -1.46 -13.11
N GLU A 392 28.99 -2.32 -12.89
CA GLU A 392 28.05 -2.74 -13.93
C GLU A 392 27.11 -1.59 -14.31
N ALA A 393 26.48 -0.94 -13.32
CA ALA A 393 25.60 0.20 -13.55
C ALA A 393 26.30 1.39 -14.24
N MET A 394 27.58 1.62 -13.94
CA MET A 394 28.39 2.64 -14.63
C MET A 394 28.69 2.28 -16.10
N LYS A 395 28.79 0.99 -16.46
CA LYS A 395 28.89 0.59 -17.87
C LYS A 395 27.61 0.92 -18.65
N GLU A 396 26.45 0.90 -17.99
CA GLU A 396 25.18 1.33 -18.56
C GLU A 396 25.04 2.86 -18.64
N GLY A 397 26.08 3.61 -18.26
CA GLY A 397 26.15 5.08 -18.38
C GLY A 397 25.72 5.83 -17.12
N GLN A 398 25.44 5.15 -16.01
CA GLN A 398 25.11 5.80 -14.74
C GLN A 398 26.35 6.48 -14.13
N SER A 399 26.15 7.61 -13.44
CA SER A 399 27.18 8.18 -12.57
C SER A 399 27.39 7.30 -11.34
N ASP A 400 28.49 7.49 -10.62
CA ASP A 400 28.77 6.79 -9.35
C ASP A 400 27.64 6.96 -8.32
N VAL A 401 27.08 8.18 -8.25
CA VAL A 401 25.97 8.53 -7.36
C VAL A 401 24.69 7.80 -7.77
N MET A 402 24.34 7.85 -9.06
CA MET A 402 23.17 7.14 -9.57
C MET A 402 23.29 5.63 -9.40
N ALA A 403 24.50 5.07 -9.56
CA ALA A 403 24.74 3.64 -9.40
C ALA A 403 24.51 3.15 -7.95
N ILE A 404 24.94 3.96 -6.95
CA ILE A 404 24.64 3.65 -5.53
C ILE A 404 23.15 3.73 -5.27
N GLN A 405 22.48 4.77 -5.76
CA GLN A 405 21.05 4.93 -5.57
C GLN A 405 20.26 3.81 -6.27
N SER A 406 20.68 3.42 -7.48
CA SER A 406 20.09 2.26 -8.16
C SER A 406 20.25 0.96 -7.37
N LEU A 407 21.40 0.76 -6.71
CA LEU A 407 21.57 -0.39 -5.83
C LEU A 407 20.55 -0.39 -4.67
N VAL A 408 20.31 0.79 -4.09
CA VAL A 408 19.33 0.92 -3.00
C VAL A 408 17.92 0.62 -3.50
N ASN A 409 17.53 1.25 -4.61
CA ASN A 409 16.20 1.05 -5.22
C ASN A 409 15.98 -0.42 -5.59
N ASP A 410 16.96 -1.05 -6.23
CA ASP A 410 16.86 -2.47 -6.60
C ASP A 410 16.75 -3.39 -5.37
N MET A 411 17.50 -3.11 -4.32
CA MET A 411 17.46 -3.92 -3.09
C MET A 411 16.19 -3.70 -2.28
N SER A 412 15.57 -2.54 -2.36
CA SER A 412 14.35 -2.25 -1.60
C SER A 412 13.12 -2.94 -2.16
N ALA A 413 12.95 -2.98 -3.49
CA ALA A 413 11.76 -3.53 -4.12
C ALA A 413 12.03 -4.40 -5.35
N THR A 414 12.84 -3.96 -6.33
CA THR A 414 13.00 -4.67 -7.62
C THR A 414 13.53 -6.08 -7.45
N TYR A 415 14.58 -6.26 -6.66
CA TYR A 415 15.17 -7.57 -6.42
C TYR A 415 14.27 -8.48 -5.57
N PRO A 416 13.65 -8.03 -4.50
CA PRO A 416 12.61 -8.79 -3.82
C PRO A 416 11.45 -9.22 -4.73
N SER A 417 10.94 -8.33 -5.59
CA SER A 417 9.88 -8.66 -6.55
C SER A 417 10.32 -9.73 -7.55
N LEU A 418 11.57 -9.63 -8.05
CA LEU A 418 12.15 -10.68 -8.91
C LEU A 418 12.19 -12.04 -8.20
N LEU A 419 12.64 -12.08 -6.95
CA LEU A 419 12.70 -13.33 -6.19
C LEU A 419 11.31 -13.96 -5.97
N ALA A 420 10.29 -13.12 -5.73
CA ALA A 420 8.91 -13.59 -5.60
C ALA A 420 8.37 -14.13 -6.93
N ALA A 421 8.63 -13.44 -8.05
CA ALA A 421 8.27 -13.91 -9.38
C ALA A 421 8.98 -15.23 -9.73
N GLU A 422 10.28 -15.36 -9.44
CA GLU A 422 11.05 -16.60 -9.62
C GLU A 422 10.51 -17.75 -8.75
N ALA A 423 10.10 -17.47 -7.51
CA ALA A 423 9.53 -18.49 -6.62
C ALA A 423 8.18 -18.97 -7.13
N GLN A 424 7.27 -18.05 -7.43
CA GLN A 424 5.90 -18.35 -7.86
C GLN A 424 5.84 -19.01 -9.23
N SER A 425 6.67 -18.58 -10.18
CA SER A 425 6.68 -19.13 -11.55
C SER A 425 7.12 -20.61 -11.65
N LYS A 426 7.60 -21.21 -10.57
CA LYS A 426 7.85 -22.66 -10.49
C LYS A 426 6.58 -23.49 -10.33
N TRP A 427 5.51 -22.84 -9.87
CA TRP A 427 4.27 -23.48 -9.48
C TRP A 427 3.07 -23.01 -10.30
N ASN A 428 3.11 -21.79 -10.83
CA ASN A 428 2.02 -21.13 -11.53
C ASN A 428 2.52 -20.49 -12.83
N ASP A 429 1.81 -20.71 -13.94
CA ASP A 429 2.16 -20.16 -15.26
C ASP A 429 1.71 -18.71 -15.45
N ASN A 430 0.81 -18.19 -14.59
CA ASN A 430 0.27 -16.83 -14.64
C ASN A 430 1.03 -15.89 -13.68
N VAL A 431 2.32 -15.70 -13.95
CA VAL A 431 3.16 -14.74 -13.25
C VAL A 431 3.57 -13.66 -14.22
N TYR A 432 3.27 -12.39 -13.91
CA TYR A 432 3.57 -11.25 -14.76
C TYR A 432 4.36 -10.22 -13.98
N MET A 433 5.51 -9.81 -14.54
CA MET A 433 6.41 -8.85 -13.89
C MET A 433 6.48 -7.56 -14.68
N TYR A 434 6.40 -6.39 -13.99
CA TYR A 434 6.62 -5.09 -14.60
C TYR A 434 7.77 -4.33 -13.91
N TYR A 435 8.25 -3.29 -14.63
CA TYR A 435 9.18 -2.31 -14.11
C TYR A 435 8.78 -0.93 -14.63
N TRP A 436 8.45 -0.03 -13.71
CA TRP A 436 7.93 1.28 -14.04
C TRP A 436 9.05 2.33 -14.03
N GLU A 437 9.32 2.94 -15.17
CA GLU A 437 10.33 3.99 -15.32
C GLU A 437 9.74 5.37 -15.60
N TYR A 438 8.46 5.43 -16.03
CA TYR A 438 7.86 6.71 -16.38
C TYR A 438 7.82 7.62 -15.13
N ALA A 439 8.41 8.82 -15.31
CA ALA A 439 8.26 9.96 -14.42
C ALA A 439 8.00 11.21 -15.26
N PRO A 440 7.17 12.14 -14.82
CA PRO A 440 7.05 13.44 -15.47
C PRO A 440 8.38 14.20 -15.39
N ASP A 441 8.54 15.22 -16.24
CA ASP A 441 9.74 16.07 -16.18
C ASP A 441 9.79 16.81 -14.85
N LYS A 442 10.87 16.63 -14.09
CA LYS A 442 11.00 17.17 -12.74
C LYS A 442 10.91 18.72 -12.70
N ASP A 443 11.44 19.40 -13.75
CA ASP A 443 11.42 20.85 -13.77
C ASP A 443 9.98 21.35 -14.02
N GLU A 444 9.16 20.60 -14.76
CA GLU A 444 7.73 20.88 -14.93
C GLU A 444 6.94 20.63 -13.65
N VAL A 445 7.23 19.57 -12.91
CA VAL A 445 6.59 19.29 -11.61
C VAL A 445 6.93 20.39 -10.61
N VAL A 446 8.20 20.77 -10.49
CA VAL A 446 8.65 21.87 -9.61
C VAL A 446 8.04 23.21 -10.03
N GLU A 447 7.90 23.48 -11.34
CA GLU A 447 7.25 24.71 -11.83
C GLU A 447 5.76 24.76 -11.40
N TYR A 448 5.07 23.64 -11.41
CA TYR A 448 3.64 23.54 -11.07
C TYR A 448 3.39 23.55 -9.56
N MET A 449 4.13 22.71 -8.80
CA MET A 449 3.90 22.48 -7.37
C MET A 449 4.73 23.37 -6.45
N GLY A 450 5.82 23.99 -6.95
CA GLY A 450 6.72 24.79 -6.12
C GLY A 450 7.42 23.99 -5.05
N ASP A 451 7.37 24.48 -3.79
CA ASP A 451 8.06 23.85 -2.66
C ASP A 451 7.42 22.51 -2.21
N GLU A 452 6.22 22.19 -2.73
CA GLU A 452 5.51 20.94 -2.44
C GLU A 452 5.87 19.80 -3.41
N ALA A 453 6.70 20.08 -4.43
CA ALA A 453 7.08 19.11 -5.44
C ALA A 453 7.95 18.00 -4.86
N GLU A 454 7.52 16.76 -5.04
CA GLU A 454 8.27 15.55 -4.74
C GLU A 454 8.85 14.98 -6.04
N VAL A 455 10.13 15.14 -6.27
CA VAL A 455 10.77 14.73 -7.53
C VAL A 455 12.11 14.06 -7.30
N SER A 456 12.38 13.00 -8.09
CA SER A 456 13.72 12.43 -8.18
C SER A 456 14.66 13.39 -8.93
N PRO A 457 15.88 13.62 -8.43
CA PRO A 457 16.87 14.46 -9.10
C PRO A 457 17.35 13.86 -10.44
N TRP A 458 17.06 12.59 -10.67
CA TRP A 458 17.45 11.85 -11.89
C TRP A 458 16.28 11.56 -12.82
N ASN A 459 15.13 12.21 -12.60
CA ASN A 459 13.91 12.00 -13.39
C ASN A 459 13.47 10.54 -13.37
N ARG A 460 13.37 9.97 -12.18
CA ARG A 460 12.89 8.62 -11.93
C ARG A 460 11.52 8.65 -11.28
N ALA A 461 10.75 7.61 -11.50
CA ALA A 461 9.48 7.39 -10.81
C ALA A 461 9.73 7.15 -9.32
N LEU A 462 9.18 8.00 -8.49
CA LEU A 462 9.23 7.82 -7.04
C LEU A 462 8.33 6.65 -6.60
N HIS A 463 8.58 6.15 -5.40
CA HIS A 463 7.73 5.16 -4.75
C HIS A 463 6.26 5.60 -4.80
N SER A 464 5.34 4.74 -5.18
CA SER A 464 3.90 4.98 -5.42
C SER A 464 3.53 5.70 -6.74
N MET A 465 4.46 6.09 -7.59
CA MET A 465 4.14 6.79 -8.84
C MET A 465 3.19 5.97 -9.73
N ASP A 466 3.37 4.66 -9.83
CA ASP A 466 2.55 3.73 -10.60
C ASP A 466 1.11 3.64 -10.07
N VAL A 467 0.91 3.78 -8.76
CA VAL A 467 -0.41 3.71 -8.10
C VAL A 467 -1.36 4.80 -8.62
N ASN A 468 -0.86 6.02 -8.89
CA ASN A 468 -1.67 7.09 -9.49
C ASN A 468 -2.30 6.65 -10.81
N PHE A 469 -1.54 5.91 -11.63
CA PHE A 469 -1.99 5.44 -12.94
C PHE A 469 -2.90 4.21 -12.83
N GLU A 470 -2.73 3.40 -11.81
CA GLU A 470 -3.60 2.25 -11.54
C GLU A 470 -5.00 2.70 -11.12
N PHE A 471 -5.10 3.64 -10.20
CA PHE A 471 -6.38 4.17 -9.73
C PHE A 471 -7.00 5.17 -10.69
N GLY A 472 -6.19 5.91 -11.45
CA GLY A 472 -6.64 7.02 -12.28
C GLY A 472 -7.04 8.27 -11.48
N ASN A 473 -6.61 8.36 -10.22
CA ASN A 473 -6.85 9.50 -9.32
C ASN A 473 -5.76 10.56 -9.50
N ILE A 474 -5.66 11.10 -10.73
CA ILE A 474 -4.58 12.03 -11.10
C ILE A 474 -4.77 13.41 -10.50
N GLU A 475 -6.02 13.88 -10.37
CA GLU A 475 -6.32 15.23 -9.86
C GLU A 475 -6.30 15.28 -8.33
N ASP A 476 -6.69 14.20 -7.68
CA ASP A 476 -6.87 14.10 -6.23
C ASP A 476 -5.79 13.28 -5.53
N GLY A 477 -4.94 12.59 -6.29
CA GLY A 477 -3.86 11.76 -5.78
C GLY A 477 -2.56 12.53 -5.50
N TYR A 478 -1.40 11.88 -5.62
CA TYR A 478 -0.08 12.49 -5.38
C TYR A 478 0.31 13.44 -6.51
N THR A 479 -0.44 14.54 -6.70
CA THR A 479 -0.14 15.58 -7.69
C THR A 479 1.22 16.23 -7.44
N ASN A 480 1.71 16.23 -6.20
CA ASN A 480 3.07 16.64 -5.85
C ASN A 480 4.16 15.81 -6.55
N GLN A 481 3.85 14.59 -7.01
CA GLN A 481 4.75 13.75 -7.80
C GLN A 481 4.45 13.82 -9.30
N THR A 482 3.18 13.96 -9.70
CA THR A 482 2.76 13.96 -11.12
C THR A 482 2.70 15.36 -11.73
N GLY A 483 2.64 16.40 -10.90
CA GLY A 483 2.57 17.80 -11.33
C GLY A 483 1.21 18.18 -11.92
N ASP A 484 1.22 18.97 -13.01
CA ASP A 484 0.01 19.46 -13.68
C ASP A 484 -0.84 18.30 -14.24
N PRO A 485 -2.05 18.03 -13.71
CA PRO A 485 -2.90 16.94 -14.19
C PRO A 485 -3.21 17.02 -15.68
N ALA A 486 -3.24 18.22 -16.26
CA ALA A 486 -3.49 18.40 -17.69
C ALA A 486 -2.36 17.89 -18.60
N LYS A 487 -1.17 17.64 -18.03
CA LYS A 487 0.01 17.12 -18.74
C LYS A 487 0.23 15.61 -18.54
N VAL A 488 -0.47 15.01 -17.59
CA VAL A 488 -0.35 13.56 -17.34
C VAL A 488 -0.83 12.79 -18.57
N PRO A 489 -0.05 11.80 -19.07
CA PRO A 489 -0.43 11.03 -20.24
C PRO A 489 -1.54 10.03 -19.89
N MET A 490 -2.81 10.41 -20.10
CA MET A 490 -3.99 9.59 -19.80
C MET A 490 -3.99 8.24 -20.53
N ASP A 491 -3.22 8.09 -21.61
CA ASP A 491 -2.96 6.80 -22.26
C ASP A 491 -2.29 5.79 -21.31
N LEU A 492 -1.38 6.24 -20.43
CA LEU A 492 -0.79 5.38 -19.40
C LEU A 492 -1.83 4.92 -18.38
N VAL A 493 -2.72 5.81 -17.94
CA VAL A 493 -3.84 5.47 -17.04
C VAL A 493 -4.69 4.38 -17.69
N THR A 494 -5.12 4.58 -18.95
CA THR A 494 -5.94 3.62 -19.68
C THR A 494 -5.25 2.26 -19.79
N LYS A 495 -3.97 2.24 -20.14
CA LYS A 495 -3.17 1.01 -20.27
C LYS A 495 -3.05 0.27 -18.95
N MET A 496 -2.69 1.00 -17.88
CA MET A 496 -2.45 0.38 -16.58
C MET A 496 -3.76 -0.15 -15.98
N GLN A 497 -4.83 0.64 -16.00
CA GLN A 497 -6.15 0.19 -15.54
C GLN A 497 -6.66 -1.01 -16.34
N SER A 498 -6.46 -1.02 -17.66
CA SER A 498 -6.84 -2.17 -18.52
C SER A 498 -6.05 -3.42 -18.15
N ALA A 499 -4.76 -3.29 -17.86
CA ALA A 499 -3.91 -4.42 -17.46
C ALA A 499 -4.34 -4.99 -16.11
N VAL A 500 -4.54 -4.13 -15.11
CA VAL A 500 -5.02 -4.50 -13.77
C VAL A 500 -6.39 -5.18 -13.86
N TYR A 501 -7.34 -4.58 -14.57
CA TYR A 501 -8.68 -5.14 -14.75
C TYR A 501 -8.66 -6.52 -15.45
N ASN A 502 -7.92 -6.65 -16.57
CA ASN A 502 -7.84 -7.92 -17.27
C ASN A 502 -7.17 -9.01 -16.42
N PHE A 503 -6.13 -8.66 -15.69
CA PHE A 503 -5.51 -9.60 -14.76
C PHE A 503 -6.49 -10.02 -13.67
N ALA A 504 -7.20 -9.08 -13.05
CA ALA A 504 -8.24 -9.38 -12.06
C ALA A 504 -9.35 -10.27 -12.63
N LYS A 505 -9.75 -10.05 -13.89
CA LYS A 505 -10.82 -10.80 -14.56
C LYS A 505 -10.38 -12.22 -14.98
N THR A 506 -9.14 -12.40 -15.43
CA THR A 506 -8.73 -13.61 -16.17
C THR A 506 -7.43 -14.27 -15.69
N GLY A 507 -6.66 -13.63 -14.80
CA GLY A 507 -5.29 -14.02 -14.47
C GLY A 507 -4.25 -13.59 -15.50
N ASN A 508 -4.65 -12.82 -16.56
CA ASN A 508 -3.77 -12.40 -17.64
C ASN A 508 -3.95 -10.92 -17.94
N PRO A 509 -2.91 -10.05 -17.85
CA PRO A 509 -3.02 -8.61 -18.07
C PRO A 509 -3.20 -8.21 -19.53
N ASN A 510 -2.97 -9.12 -20.48
CA ASN A 510 -2.99 -8.82 -21.92
C ASN A 510 -4.35 -8.32 -22.40
N ASN A 511 -4.35 -7.23 -23.16
CA ASN A 511 -5.49 -6.59 -23.77
C ASN A 511 -5.08 -5.84 -25.05
N GLU A 512 -6.01 -5.23 -25.76
CA GLU A 512 -5.74 -4.53 -27.01
C GLU A 512 -4.94 -3.20 -26.85
N ASN A 513 -4.90 -2.65 -25.64
CA ASN A 513 -4.25 -1.36 -25.36
C ASN A 513 -2.73 -1.46 -25.11
N ILE A 514 -2.23 -2.68 -24.85
CA ILE A 514 -0.81 -2.91 -24.50
C ILE A 514 -0.14 -3.90 -25.46
N PRO A 515 1.20 -3.86 -25.62
CA PRO A 515 1.91 -4.92 -26.35
C PRO A 515 1.80 -6.25 -25.61
N GLU A 516 2.08 -7.36 -26.33
CA GLU A 516 2.06 -8.70 -25.72
C GLU A 516 2.95 -8.75 -24.46
N TRP A 517 2.33 -9.02 -23.33
CA TRP A 517 3.01 -9.22 -22.05
C TRP A 517 3.17 -10.72 -21.80
N LYS A 518 4.38 -11.21 -21.91
CA LYS A 518 4.70 -12.62 -21.69
C LYS A 518 4.78 -12.93 -20.21
N ALA A 519 4.24 -14.08 -19.83
CA ALA A 519 4.38 -14.56 -18.46
C ALA A 519 5.86 -14.76 -18.10
N TYR A 520 6.21 -14.39 -16.87
CA TYR A 520 7.54 -14.58 -16.30
C TYR A 520 7.75 -16.07 -15.96
N ASN A 521 8.85 -16.63 -16.41
CA ASN A 521 9.36 -17.93 -15.99
C ASN A 521 10.87 -18.02 -16.29
N GLU A 522 11.50 -19.12 -15.88
CA GLU A 522 12.93 -19.32 -16.07
C GLU A 522 13.41 -19.14 -17.53
N ASN A 523 12.57 -19.46 -18.51
CA ASN A 523 12.93 -19.36 -19.94
C ASN A 523 12.65 -17.98 -20.53
N SER A 524 11.51 -17.37 -20.19
CA SER A 524 11.10 -16.06 -20.70
C SER A 524 11.84 -14.93 -20.00
N GLN A 525 11.96 -15.00 -18.67
CA GLN A 525 12.46 -13.93 -17.81
C GLN A 525 11.88 -12.57 -18.23
N ALA A 526 10.56 -12.57 -18.50
CA ALA A 526 9.89 -11.46 -19.16
C ALA A 526 9.50 -10.39 -18.14
N THR A 527 9.85 -9.14 -18.42
CA THR A 527 9.44 -7.97 -17.65
C THR A 527 8.81 -6.95 -18.60
N MET A 528 7.61 -6.47 -18.28
CA MET A 528 7.02 -5.33 -18.99
C MET A 528 7.64 -4.05 -18.47
N VAL A 529 8.34 -3.33 -19.33
CA VAL A 529 8.96 -2.04 -19.01
C VAL A 529 8.05 -0.92 -19.48
N ILE A 530 7.69 -0.04 -18.56
CA ILE A 530 6.93 1.19 -18.83
C ILE A 530 7.95 2.33 -18.85
N GLY A 531 8.46 2.64 -20.04
CA GLY A 531 9.60 3.54 -20.21
C GLY A 531 9.25 5.02 -20.00
N LEU A 532 10.29 5.83 -19.82
CA LEU A 532 10.21 7.30 -19.71
C LEU A 532 9.47 7.95 -20.88
N ASP A 533 9.53 7.37 -22.08
CA ASP A 533 8.85 7.84 -23.28
C ASP A 533 7.39 7.35 -23.38
N THR A 534 6.81 6.87 -22.29
CA THR A 534 5.46 6.30 -22.19
C THR A 534 5.24 5.01 -22.97
N LYS A 535 6.28 4.46 -23.59
CA LYS A 535 6.17 3.21 -24.34
C LYS A 535 6.30 2.01 -23.42
N TRP A 536 5.53 1.00 -23.76
CA TRP A 536 5.56 -0.29 -23.10
C TRP A 536 6.33 -1.28 -23.98
N SER A 537 7.24 -2.02 -23.38
CA SER A 537 7.96 -3.11 -24.05
C SER A 537 8.16 -4.31 -23.13
N CYS A 538 7.93 -5.50 -23.65
CA CYS A 538 8.16 -6.74 -22.91
C CYS A 538 9.60 -7.21 -23.17
N GLU A 539 10.47 -6.95 -22.19
CA GLU A 539 11.90 -7.20 -22.28
C GLU A 539 12.26 -8.56 -21.65
N LYS A 540 13.26 -9.23 -22.24
CA LYS A 540 13.80 -10.45 -21.66
C LYS A 540 14.99 -10.14 -20.76
N ASN A 541 14.99 -10.67 -19.54
CA ASN A 541 16.08 -10.53 -18.57
C ASN A 541 16.47 -9.06 -18.33
N TYR A 542 15.43 -8.21 -18.18
CA TYR A 542 15.63 -6.76 -17.98
C TYR A 542 16.49 -6.51 -16.75
N ARG A 543 17.54 -5.69 -16.87
CA ARG A 543 18.56 -5.44 -15.83
C ARG A 543 19.25 -6.72 -15.29
N GLY A 544 19.26 -7.80 -16.07
CA GLY A 544 19.70 -9.12 -15.62
C GLY A 544 21.13 -9.16 -15.09
N ASP A 545 22.07 -8.42 -15.70
CA ASP A 545 23.46 -8.36 -15.24
C ASP A 545 23.58 -7.77 -13.82
N LEU A 546 22.75 -6.77 -13.47
CA LEU A 546 22.68 -6.19 -12.14
C LEU A 546 22.02 -7.17 -11.16
N MET A 547 20.91 -7.79 -11.56
CA MET A 547 20.20 -8.77 -10.74
C MET A 547 21.05 -10.01 -10.45
N ASP A 548 21.84 -10.49 -11.41
CA ASP A 548 22.78 -11.60 -11.22
C ASP A 548 23.91 -11.30 -10.21
N ILE A 549 24.26 -10.02 -10.06
CA ILE A 549 25.15 -9.59 -8.99
C ILE A 549 24.44 -9.69 -7.64
N LEU A 550 23.18 -9.23 -7.55
CA LEU A 550 22.39 -9.25 -6.33
C LEU A 550 22.04 -10.69 -5.90
N LYS A 551 21.83 -11.62 -6.81
CA LYS A 551 21.63 -13.06 -6.52
C LYS A 551 22.79 -13.70 -5.75
N LYS A 552 23.98 -13.10 -5.75
CA LYS A 552 25.12 -13.54 -4.93
C LYS A 552 25.01 -13.07 -3.47
N VAL A 553 24.13 -12.13 -3.19
CA VAL A 553 23.75 -11.74 -1.83
C VAL A 553 22.77 -12.77 -1.33
N ARG A 554 22.96 -13.29 -0.10
CA ARG A 554 21.96 -14.19 0.48
C ARG A 554 20.63 -13.45 0.61
N PRO A 555 19.52 -14.06 0.17
CA PRO A 555 18.19 -13.52 0.40
C PRO A 555 17.99 -13.22 1.90
N TYR A 556 17.23 -12.20 2.21
CA TYR A 556 16.79 -11.90 3.55
C TYR A 556 16.11 -13.14 4.14
N GLY A 557 16.49 -13.57 5.34
CA GLY A 557 15.89 -14.71 6.04
C GLY A 557 16.70 -16.01 6.02
N GLU A 558 17.71 -16.16 5.17
CA GLU A 558 18.63 -17.31 5.31
C GLU A 558 19.59 -17.08 6.49
N LYS A 559 19.43 -17.89 7.56
CA LYS A 559 20.30 -17.93 8.77
C LYS A 559 21.72 -18.36 8.47
#